data_ee56160770c083aaa62ec60c711e4275
#
_entry.id   ee56160770c083aaa62ec60c711e4275
#
_cell.length_a   1.000
_cell.length_b   1.000
_cell.length_c   1.000
_cell.angle_alpha   90.00
_cell.angle_beta   90.00
_cell.angle_gamma   90.00
#
_symmetry.space_group_name_H-M   'P 1'
#
loop_
_entity.id
_entity.type
_entity.pdbx_description
1 polymer ?
#
loop_
_entity_poly.entity_id
_entity_poly.type
_entity_poly.pdbx_seq_one_letter_code
_entity_poly.pdbx_strand_id
1 'polypeptide(L)'
;LRETASLTKHLKIVLRDNREEKHERTFHYEGGIREFVTYLNKGKAPLYENVLYCEGKKDGVYVEVSMQHNDSYTENIYSFVNNINTPEGGTHLAGFKNALTKTFNDYARKNKLLKDNEANLAGEDIREGLTAIISVKIEDPQFEGQTKQKLGNSEARGAVDAIVSEQLTYFLEQNPAVAKVICEKSILAQRARAAARKARD
;
A
#
# COMPACT_ATOMS: atom_id res chain seq x y z
N LEU A 1 6.76 -6.60 -21.85
CA LEU A 1 7.52 -5.84 -20.86
C LEU A 1 7.78 -4.47 -21.41
N ARG A 2 7.06 -3.54 -20.93
CA ARG A 2 7.13 -2.19 -21.41
C ARG A 2 7.71 -1.29 -20.37
N GLU A 3 8.44 -0.47 -20.82
CA GLU A 3 9.16 0.47 -20.13
C GLU A 3 8.37 1.62 -19.72
N THR A 4 8.45 2.01 -18.49
CA THR A 4 7.91 3.18 -18.03
C THR A 4 8.54 3.83 -17.05
N ALA A 5 8.25 4.79 -16.74
CA ALA A 5 8.97 5.54 -15.98
C ALA A 5 8.29 6.61 -15.28
N SER A 6 8.47 6.85 -14.30
CA SER A 6 8.72 7.75 -13.30
C SER A 6 7.62 8.55 -12.87
N LEU A 7 7.83 8.91 -11.83
CA LEU A 7 7.18 9.68 -10.84
C LEU A 7 6.64 10.97 -11.30
N THR A 8 7.12 11.55 -12.21
CA THR A 8 6.48 12.66 -12.81
C THR A 8 5.80 12.25 -14.07
N LYS A 9 6.25 11.25 -14.75
CA LYS A 9 5.61 10.61 -15.88
C LYS A 9 6.24 9.27 -16.25
N HIS A 10 7.35 8.91 -15.61
CA HIS A 10 8.11 7.76 -16.01
C HIS A 10 8.77 7.06 -14.83
N LEU A 11 8.33 5.90 -14.45
CA LEU A 11 8.86 5.09 -13.37
C LEU A 11 9.61 3.89 -13.92
N LYS A 12 10.86 3.77 -13.56
CA LYS A 12 11.64 2.58 -13.81
C LYS A 12 11.57 1.69 -12.57
N ILE A 13 10.93 0.54 -12.70
CA ILE A 13 10.78 -0.39 -11.60
C ILE A 13 11.66 -1.59 -11.85
N VAL A 14 12.55 -1.88 -10.90
CA VAL A 14 13.38 -3.07 -10.94
C VAL A 14 12.74 -4.11 -10.04
N LEU A 15 12.19 -5.15 -10.64
CA LEU A 15 11.64 -6.27 -9.91
C LEU A 15 12.64 -7.41 -9.91
N ARG A 16 12.99 -7.86 -8.71
CA ARG A 16 13.79 -9.06 -8.55
C ARG A 16 12.85 -10.22 -8.30
N ASP A 17 12.80 -11.16 -9.23
CA ASP A 17 12.06 -12.38 -9.05
C ASP A 17 12.95 -13.40 -8.36
N ASN A 18 12.60 -13.76 -7.13
CA ASN A 18 13.37 -14.73 -6.35
C ASN A 18 13.09 -16.19 -6.73
N ARG A 19 12.18 -16.44 -7.67
CA ARG A 19 11.78 -17.78 -8.04
C ARG A 19 12.61 -18.40 -9.15
N GLU A 20 13.21 -17.59 -9.95
CA GLU A 20 14.06 -18.04 -11.04
C GLU A 20 15.34 -17.19 -11.03
N GLU A 21 16.43 -17.85 -10.73
CA GLU A 21 17.79 -17.33 -10.81
C GLU A 21 17.96 -15.84 -11.18
N LYS A 22 17.99 -14.99 -10.15
CA LYS A 22 18.58 -13.63 -10.21
C LYS A 22 18.28 -12.76 -11.45
N HIS A 23 17.09 -12.85 -12.02
CA HIS A 23 16.74 -11.93 -13.10
C HIS A 23 16.15 -10.64 -12.56
N GLU A 24 16.91 -9.56 -12.67
CA GLU A 24 16.40 -8.24 -12.46
C GLU A 24 15.56 -7.86 -13.67
N ARG A 25 14.25 -7.68 -13.48
CA ARG A 25 13.38 -7.17 -14.53
C ARG A 25 13.13 -5.69 -14.29
N THR A 26 13.43 -4.89 -15.30
CA THR A 26 13.14 -3.48 -15.28
C THR A 26 11.85 -3.22 -16.04
N PHE A 27 10.86 -2.60 -15.36
CA PHE A 27 9.60 -2.22 -15.98
C PHE A 27 9.51 -0.72 -16.06
N HIS A 28 9.02 -0.24 -17.17
CA HIS A 28 8.77 1.16 -17.39
C HIS A 28 7.28 1.36 -17.72
N TYR A 29 6.59 2.30 -17.11
CA TYR A 29 5.18 2.62 -17.34
C TYR A 29 4.97 4.11 -17.56
N GLU A 30 4.37 4.52 -18.66
CA GLU A 30 4.12 5.93 -18.99
C GLU A 30 3.16 6.61 -18.01
N GLY A 31 2.23 5.89 -17.43
CA GLY A 31 1.29 6.40 -16.45
C GLY A 31 1.78 6.36 -15.01
N GLY A 32 3.04 5.95 -14.78
CA GLY A 32 3.61 5.83 -13.45
C GLY A 32 3.04 4.66 -12.64
N ILE A 33 3.07 4.80 -11.31
CA ILE A 33 2.67 3.71 -10.41
C ILE A 33 1.16 3.42 -10.43
N ARG A 34 0.33 4.37 -10.85
CA ARG A 34 -1.12 4.12 -11.01
C ARG A 34 -1.37 3.08 -12.07
N GLU A 35 -0.72 3.24 -13.22
CA GLU A 35 -0.85 2.31 -14.32
C GLU A 35 -0.30 0.93 -13.97
N PHE A 36 0.76 0.90 -13.17
CA PHE A 36 1.34 -0.35 -12.70
C PHE A 36 0.37 -1.11 -11.78
N VAL A 37 -0.32 -0.43 -10.86
CA VAL A 37 -1.35 -1.05 -10.02
C VAL A 37 -2.50 -1.58 -10.89
N THR A 38 -2.94 -0.82 -11.87
CA THR A 38 -3.96 -1.28 -12.82
C THR A 38 -3.52 -2.55 -13.54
N TYR A 39 -2.26 -2.58 -13.97
CA TYR A 39 -1.68 -3.76 -14.62
C TYR A 39 -1.65 -4.97 -13.69
N LEU A 40 -1.23 -4.78 -12.44
CA LEU A 40 -1.18 -5.87 -11.44
C LEU A 40 -2.57 -6.43 -11.12
N ASN A 41 -3.61 -5.59 -11.20
CA ASN A 41 -4.98 -6.02 -10.97
C ASN A 41 -5.69 -6.55 -12.22
N LYS A 42 -4.99 -6.59 -13.34
CA LYS A 42 -5.53 -7.12 -14.58
C LYS A 42 -5.89 -8.61 -14.40
N GLY A 43 -7.12 -8.96 -14.70
CA GLY A 43 -7.62 -10.31 -14.48
C GLY A 43 -8.17 -10.56 -13.08
N LYS A 44 -8.10 -9.58 -12.20
CA LYS A 44 -8.74 -9.59 -10.88
C LYS A 44 -9.93 -8.62 -10.92
N ALA A 45 -10.90 -8.79 -10.06
CA ALA A 45 -12.06 -7.90 -9.99
C ALA A 45 -11.80 -6.76 -9.00
N PRO A 46 -11.49 -5.53 -9.46
CA PRO A 46 -11.31 -4.40 -8.55
C PRO A 46 -12.63 -4.04 -7.87
N LEU A 47 -12.56 -3.61 -6.62
CA LEU A 47 -13.75 -3.21 -5.87
C LEU A 47 -14.21 -1.80 -6.23
N TYR A 48 -13.36 -1.03 -6.88
CA TYR A 48 -13.66 0.34 -7.35
C TYR A 48 -12.77 0.65 -8.56
N GLU A 49 -13.24 1.55 -9.41
CA GLU A 49 -12.57 1.83 -10.70
C GLU A 49 -11.26 2.59 -10.58
N ASN A 50 -11.25 3.66 -9.79
CA ASN A 50 -10.12 4.55 -9.74
C ASN A 50 -9.06 4.06 -8.74
N VAL A 51 -7.84 3.96 -9.21
CA VAL A 51 -6.69 3.69 -8.34
C VAL A 51 -6.46 4.90 -7.43
N LEU A 52 -6.31 4.67 -6.12
CA LEU A 52 -5.99 5.73 -5.19
C LEU A 52 -4.54 6.12 -5.33
N TYR A 53 -4.27 7.41 -5.29
CA TYR A 53 -2.93 7.94 -5.46
C TYR A 53 -2.64 9.03 -4.44
N CYS A 54 -1.49 8.91 -3.79
CA CYS A 54 -0.99 9.92 -2.84
C CYS A 54 0.42 10.32 -3.26
N GLU A 55 0.74 11.60 -3.15
CA GLU A 55 2.10 12.06 -3.36
C GLU A 55 2.42 13.25 -2.46
N GLY A 56 3.67 13.43 -2.14
CA GLY A 56 4.13 14.57 -1.36
C GLY A 56 5.58 14.46 -0.96
N LYS A 57 6.07 15.51 -0.34
CA LYS A 57 7.45 15.56 0.17
C LYS A 57 7.42 16.01 1.63
N LYS A 58 8.13 15.30 2.47
CA LYS A 58 8.28 15.64 3.89
C LYS A 58 9.63 15.17 4.40
N ASP A 59 10.31 16.03 5.15
CA ASP A 59 11.61 15.73 5.79
C ASP A 59 12.64 15.15 4.81
N GLY A 60 12.68 15.72 3.59
CA GLY A 60 13.61 15.29 2.55
C GLY A 60 13.22 14.01 1.82
N VAL A 61 12.06 13.43 2.14
CA VAL A 61 11.57 12.21 1.51
C VAL A 61 10.44 12.55 0.56
N TYR A 62 10.61 12.21 -0.71
CA TYR A 62 9.53 12.29 -1.69
C TYR A 62 8.78 10.97 -1.70
N VAL A 63 7.46 11.04 -1.56
CA VAL A 63 6.62 9.87 -1.41
C VAL A 63 5.58 9.79 -2.53
N GLU A 64 5.43 8.62 -3.11
CA GLU A 64 4.31 8.30 -3.97
C GLU A 64 3.74 6.97 -3.53
N VAL A 65 2.43 6.88 -3.45
CA VAL A 65 1.72 5.64 -3.14
C VAL A 65 0.54 5.49 -4.10
N SER A 66 0.38 4.30 -4.62
CA SER A 66 -0.77 3.95 -5.44
C SER A 66 -1.36 2.64 -4.94
N MET A 67 -2.68 2.55 -4.85
CA MET A 67 -3.32 1.34 -4.33
C MET A 67 -4.72 1.12 -4.89
N GLN A 68 -5.14 -0.13 -4.93
CA GLN A 68 -6.49 -0.53 -5.30
C GLN A 68 -6.81 -1.89 -4.68
N HIS A 69 -8.00 -2.03 -4.11
CA HIS A 69 -8.45 -3.32 -3.59
C HIS A 69 -9.17 -4.10 -4.68
N ASN A 70 -9.03 -5.41 -4.64
CA ASN A 70 -9.77 -6.35 -5.50
C ASN A 70 -10.50 -7.38 -4.62
N ASP A 71 -11.25 -8.27 -5.25
CA ASP A 71 -12.05 -9.28 -4.55
C ASP A 71 -11.26 -10.50 -4.03
N SER A 72 -9.95 -10.50 -4.20
CA SER A 72 -9.12 -11.61 -3.72
C SER A 72 -8.87 -11.53 -2.22
N TYR A 73 -8.22 -12.55 -1.69
CA TYR A 73 -7.86 -12.62 -0.27
C TYR A 73 -6.35 -12.39 -0.05
N THR A 74 -5.61 -12.10 -1.11
CA THR A 74 -4.16 -11.95 -1.04
C THR A 74 -3.74 -10.49 -0.96
N GLU A 75 -2.64 -10.26 -0.24
CA GLU A 75 -2.01 -8.96 -0.14
C GLU A 75 -0.88 -8.91 -1.15
N ASN A 76 -0.83 -7.87 -1.97
CA ASN A 76 0.18 -7.75 -3.02
C ASN A 76 0.77 -6.34 -2.99
N ILE A 77 1.77 -6.14 -2.15
CA ILE A 77 2.38 -4.83 -1.90
C ILE A 77 3.84 -4.83 -2.30
N TYR A 78 4.22 -3.84 -3.10
CA TYR A 78 5.60 -3.63 -3.53
C TYR A 78 6.11 -2.31 -2.98
N SER A 79 7.35 -2.30 -2.49
CA SER A 79 7.98 -1.09 -1.97
C SER A 79 9.31 -0.83 -2.67
N PHE A 80 9.59 0.45 -2.90
CA PHE A 80 10.76 0.90 -3.65
C PHE A 80 11.44 2.07 -2.96
N VAL A 81 12.76 2.13 -3.09
CA VAL A 81 13.57 3.27 -2.67
C VAL A 81 14.43 3.65 -3.87
N ASN A 82 14.33 4.91 -4.30
CA ASN A 82 15.07 5.40 -5.48
C ASN A 82 14.93 4.47 -6.69
N ASN A 83 13.70 4.00 -6.91
CA ASN A 83 13.31 3.10 -8.00
C ASN A 83 13.87 1.67 -7.91
N ILE A 84 14.45 1.31 -6.76
CA ILE A 84 14.96 -0.04 -6.52
C ILE A 84 13.99 -0.78 -5.59
N ASN A 85 13.60 -1.98 -5.98
CA ASN A 85 12.71 -2.82 -5.17
C ASN A 85 13.37 -3.14 -3.82
N THR A 86 12.58 -3.02 -2.74
CA THR A 86 13.00 -3.41 -1.40
C THR A 86 12.17 -4.62 -0.96
N PRO A 87 12.57 -5.85 -1.32
CA PRO A 87 11.74 -7.04 -1.06
C PRO A 87 11.46 -7.30 0.42
N GLU A 88 12.31 -6.83 1.33
CA GLU A 88 12.09 -6.95 2.76
C GLU A 88 11.39 -5.72 3.36
N GLY A 89 10.96 -4.78 2.52
CA GLY A 89 10.25 -3.57 2.95
C GLY A 89 11.14 -2.59 3.70
N GLY A 90 10.75 -2.25 4.88
CA GLY A 90 11.45 -1.30 5.75
C GLY A 90 10.53 -0.22 6.27
N THR A 91 11.11 0.91 6.64
CA THR A 91 10.40 2.01 7.31
C THR A 91 9.30 2.64 6.46
N HIS A 92 9.49 2.75 5.16
CA HIS A 92 8.46 3.29 4.25
C HIS A 92 7.23 2.39 4.18
N LEU A 93 7.42 1.07 4.10
CA LEU A 93 6.32 0.11 4.13
C LEU A 93 5.62 0.11 5.50
N ALA A 94 6.39 0.19 6.59
CA ALA A 94 5.83 0.28 7.94
C ALA A 94 4.96 1.53 8.12
N GLY A 95 5.41 2.67 7.60
CA GLY A 95 4.64 3.91 7.60
C GLY A 95 3.34 3.80 6.82
N PHE A 96 3.38 3.15 5.66
CA PHE A 96 2.19 2.89 4.85
C PHE A 96 1.18 2.02 5.59
N LYS A 97 1.62 0.90 6.15
CA LYS A 97 0.75 -0.01 6.91
C LYS A 97 0.10 0.69 8.11
N ASN A 98 0.87 1.49 8.83
CA ASN A 98 0.37 2.24 9.97
C ASN A 98 -0.69 3.28 9.53
N ALA A 99 -0.41 4.01 8.46
CA ALA A 99 -1.34 4.99 7.90
C ALA A 99 -2.68 4.37 7.50
N LEU A 100 -2.64 3.21 6.84
CA LEU A 100 -3.85 2.49 6.45
C LEU A 100 -4.67 2.08 7.65
N THR A 101 -4.04 1.42 8.62
CA THR A 101 -4.73 0.89 9.80
C THR A 101 -5.41 2.01 10.57
N LYS A 102 -4.70 3.09 10.83
CA LYS A 102 -5.22 4.25 11.54
C LYS A 102 -6.36 4.92 10.78
N THR A 103 -6.13 5.22 9.51
CA THR A 103 -7.09 6.00 8.71
C THR A 103 -8.39 5.25 8.49
N PHE A 104 -8.34 3.96 8.17
CA PHE A 104 -9.56 3.17 7.98
C PHE A 104 -10.33 2.94 9.29
N ASN A 105 -9.64 2.71 10.38
CA ASN A 105 -10.30 2.60 11.69
C ASN A 105 -10.98 3.92 12.09
N ASP A 106 -10.28 5.05 11.93
CA ASP A 106 -10.84 6.36 12.23
C ASP A 106 -12.08 6.64 11.38
N TYR A 107 -12.02 6.33 10.09
CA TYR A 107 -13.15 6.49 9.18
C TYR A 107 -14.34 5.59 9.57
N ALA A 108 -14.07 4.31 9.81
CA ALA A 108 -15.11 3.35 10.18
C ALA A 108 -15.80 3.69 11.50
N ARG A 109 -15.06 4.22 12.48
CA ARG A 109 -15.61 4.69 13.75
C ARG A 109 -16.44 5.95 13.57
N LYS A 110 -15.91 6.94 12.88
CA LYS A 110 -16.58 8.21 12.64
C LYS A 110 -17.91 8.04 11.89
N ASN A 111 -17.94 7.12 10.94
CA ASN A 111 -19.11 6.86 10.12
C ASN A 111 -19.96 5.68 10.62
N LYS A 112 -19.68 5.20 11.82
CA LYS A 112 -20.43 4.13 12.50
C LYS A 112 -20.55 2.84 11.69
N LEU A 113 -19.54 2.53 10.91
CA LEU A 113 -19.41 1.25 10.20
C LEU A 113 -18.93 0.15 11.15
N LEU A 114 -18.16 0.54 12.17
CA LEU A 114 -17.84 -0.29 13.30
C LEU A 114 -18.70 0.13 14.49
N LYS A 115 -19.29 -0.82 15.16
CA LYS A 115 -20.06 -0.58 16.39
C LYS A 115 -19.12 -0.32 17.57
N ASP A 116 -19.56 0.42 18.57
CA ASP A 116 -18.75 0.79 19.73
C ASP A 116 -18.18 -0.42 20.48
N ASN A 117 -18.89 -1.55 20.46
CA ASN A 117 -18.46 -2.77 21.12
C ASN A 117 -17.61 -3.69 20.21
N GLU A 118 -17.41 -3.31 18.96
CA GLU A 118 -16.56 -4.09 18.05
C GLU A 118 -15.11 -3.64 18.17
N ALA A 119 -14.17 -4.59 18.04
CA ALA A 119 -12.76 -4.28 18.05
C ALA A 119 -12.36 -3.51 16.78
N ASN A 120 -11.26 -2.76 16.84
CA ASN A 120 -10.71 -2.13 15.67
C ASN A 120 -10.29 -3.17 14.64
N LEU A 121 -10.31 -2.76 13.37
CA LEU A 121 -9.82 -3.58 12.27
C LEU A 121 -8.31 -3.76 12.40
N ALA A 122 -7.83 -4.98 12.22
CA ALA A 122 -6.40 -5.23 12.14
C ALA A 122 -5.87 -4.82 10.76
N GLY A 123 -4.58 -4.51 10.68
CA GLY A 123 -3.96 -4.16 9.41
C GLY A 123 -4.15 -5.23 8.35
N GLU A 124 -4.02 -6.51 8.71
CA GLU A 124 -4.23 -7.64 7.80
C GLU A 124 -5.64 -7.68 7.21
N ASP A 125 -6.65 -7.26 7.97
CA ASP A 125 -8.04 -7.21 7.49
C ASP A 125 -8.20 -6.12 6.42
N ILE A 126 -7.58 -4.96 6.63
CA ILE A 126 -7.64 -3.83 5.71
C ILE A 126 -6.85 -4.12 4.43
N ARG A 127 -5.75 -4.86 4.53
CA ARG A 127 -4.90 -5.19 3.39
C ARG A 127 -5.34 -6.43 2.62
N GLU A 128 -6.39 -7.11 3.06
CA GLU A 128 -6.93 -8.24 2.30
C GLU A 128 -7.42 -7.78 0.92
N GLY A 129 -6.90 -8.38 -0.12
CA GLY A 129 -7.20 -7.99 -1.50
C GLY A 129 -6.52 -6.71 -1.95
N LEU A 130 -5.59 -6.16 -1.18
CA LEU A 130 -4.93 -4.91 -1.53
C LEU A 130 -3.74 -5.14 -2.47
N THR A 131 -3.76 -4.40 -3.58
CA THR A 131 -2.59 -4.22 -4.45
C THR A 131 -2.09 -2.79 -4.25
N ALA A 132 -0.84 -2.63 -3.87
CA ALA A 132 -0.27 -1.31 -3.61
C ALA A 132 1.20 -1.23 -3.99
N ILE A 133 1.62 -0.02 -4.32
CA ILE A 133 3.00 0.32 -4.57
C ILE A 133 3.35 1.54 -3.73
N ILE A 134 4.43 1.42 -2.97
CA ILE A 134 4.99 2.51 -2.19
C ILE A 134 6.36 2.84 -2.77
N SER A 135 6.55 4.06 -3.21
CA SER A 135 7.82 4.52 -3.78
C SER A 135 8.30 5.76 -3.05
N VAL A 136 9.51 5.70 -2.52
CA VAL A 136 10.12 6.87 -1.89
C VAL A 136 11.43 7.21 -2.59
N LYS A 137 11.74 8.50 -2.61
CA LYS A 137 13.04 9.01 -3.04
C LYS A 137 13.71 9.70 -1.88
N ILE A 138 14.90 9.25 -1.57
CA ILE A 138 15.69 9.74 -0.44
C ILE A 138 17.10 9.98 -0.94
N GLU A 139 17.68 11.12 -0.58
CA GLU A 139 19.03 11.47 -1.02
C GLU A 139 20.10 10.54 -0.45
N ASP A 140 19.95 10.14 0.80
CA ASP A 140 20.92 9.27 1.48
C ASP A 140 20.22 8.10 2.18
N PRO A 141 19.83 7.07 1.41
CA PRO A 141 19.13 5.93 2.01
C PRO A 141 20.05 5.06 2.84
N GLN A 142 19.54 4.68 4.03
CA GLN A 142 20.21 3.77 4.93
C GLN A 142 19.46 2.44 4.91
N PHE A 143 20.16 1.34 4.70
CA PHE A 143 19.55 0.02 4.64
C PHE A 143 19.96 -0.81 5.85
N GLU A 144 19.06 -1.67 6.32
CA GLU A 144 19.38 -2.64 7.34
C GLU A 144 20.09 -3.81 6.71
N GLY A 145 21.24 -4.19 7.24
CA GLY A 145 22.06 -5.26 6.69
C GLY A 145 22.95 -4.81 5.54
N GLN A 146 23.58 -5.77 4.89
CA GLN A 146 24.55 -5.52 3.81
C GLN A 146 23.92 -5.41 2.42
N THR A 147 22.62 -5.69 2.31
CA THR A 147 21.92 -5.67 1.04
C THR A 147 20.89 -4.53 1.01
N LYS A 148 20.58 -4.01 -0.17
CA LYS A 148 19.61 -2.94 -0.36
C LYS A 148 18.19 -3.49 -0.39
N GLN A 149 17.80 -4.27 0.62
CA GLN A 149 16.53 -4.96 0.65
C GLN A 149 15.54 -4.40 1.67
N LYS A 150 16.04 -3.77 2.71
CA LYS A 150 15.21 -3.24 3.79
C LYS A 150 15.65 -1.85 4.20
N LEU A 151 14.78 -0.86 3.98
CA LEU A 151 15.06 0.53 4.32
C LEU A 151 15.00 0.77 5.83
N GLY A 152 15.99 1.50 6.35
CA GLY A 152 16.10 1.80 7.78
C GLY A 152 15.85 3.25 8.19
N ASN A 153 15.73 4.18 7.25
CA ASN A 153 15.55 5.60 7.57
C ASN A 153 14.25 5.88 8.31
N SER A 154 14.32 6.39 9.53
CA SER A 154 13.14 6.72 10.34
C SER A 154 12.30 7.84 9.72
N GLU A 155 12.92 8.81 9.05
CA GLU A 155 12.21 9.89 8.37
C GLU A 155 11.30 9.40 7.24
N ALA A 156 11.64 8.28 6.61
CA ALA A 156 10.80 7.67 5.59
C ALA A 156 9.49 7.15 6.18
N ARG A 157 9.54 6.56 7.37
CA ARG A 157 8.34 6.09 8.05
C ARG A 157 7.38 7.23 8.35
N GLY A 158 7.89 8.30 8.95
CA GLY A 158 7.08 9.47 9.29
C GLY A 158 6.51 10.18 8.06
N ALA A 159 7.31 10.31 7.00
CA ALA A 159 6.88 10.95 5.76
C ALA A 159 5.75 10.19 5.09
N VAL A 160 5.89 8.88 4.92
CA VAL A 160 4.87 8.03 4.31
C VAL A 160 3.59 8.04 5.15
N ASP A 161 3.72 7.83 6.47
CA ASP A 161 2.58 7.84 7.38
C ASP A 161 1.79 9.15 7.28
N ALA A 162 2.45 10.29 7.38
CA ALA A 162 1.80 11.59 7.35
C ALA A 162 1.12 11.89 6.02
N ILE A 163 1.82 11.67 4.91
CA ILE A 163 1.31 11.96 3.57
C ILE A 163 0.13 11.05 3.22
N VAL A 164 0.25 9.77 3.48
CA VAL A 164 -0.82 8.81 3.19
C VAL A 164 -2.03 9.05 4.10
N SER A 165 -1.82 9.24 5.41
CA SER A 165 -2.92 9.49 6.36
C SER A 165 -3.73 10.72 5.97
N GLU A 166 -3.07 11.82 5.64
CA GLU A 166 -3.74 13.06 5.25
C GLU A 166 -4.53 12.91 3.97
N GLN A 167 -3.90 12.42 2.92
CA GLN A 167 -4.53 12.34 1.61
C GLN A 167 -5.58 11.25 1.53
N LEU A 168 -5.36 10.12 2.20
CA LEU A 168 -6.34 9.05 2.26
C LEU A 168 -7.58 9.46 3.06
N THR A 169 -7.42 10.16 4.17
CA THR A 169 -8.54 10.70 4.95
C THR A 169 -9.42 11.58 4.06
N TYR A 170 -8.80 12.50 3.34
CA TYR A 170 -9.51 13.38 2.41
C TYR A 170 -10.22 12.58 1.32
N PHE A 171 -9.54 11.60 0.73
CA PHE A 171 -10.11 10.76 -0.32
C PHE A 171 -11.35 10.01 0.17
N LEU A 172 -11.29 9.40 1.36
CA LEU A 172 -12.41 8.64 1.91
C LEU A 172 -13.62 9.54 2.18
N GLU A 173 -13.40 10.75 2.66
CA GLU A 173 -14.47 11.72 2.89
C GLU A 173 -15.12 12.17 1.58
N GLN A 174 -14.35 12.30 0.50
CA GLN A 174 -14.85 12.68 -0.81
C GLN A 174 -15.48 11.51 -1.59
N ASN A 175 -15.18 10.27 -1.20
CA ASN A 175 -15.63 9.07 -1.91
C ASN A 175 -16.24 8.05 -0.93
N PRO A 176 -17.37 8.39 -0.30
CA PRO A 176 -17.97 7.53 0.73
C PRO A 176 -18.38 6.14 0.25
N ALA A 177 -18.76 6.00 -1.02
CA ALA A 177 -19.09 4.69 -1.59
C ALA A 177 -17.87 3.77 -1.65
N VAL A 178 -16.73 4.29 -2.06
CA VAL A 178 -15.46 3.53 -2.09
C VAL A 178 -15.02 3.20 -0.67
N ALA A 179 -15.07 4.16 0.24
CA ALA A 179 -14.72 3.96 1.64
C ALA A 179 -15.55 2.85 2.27
N LYS A 180 -16.85 2.85 2.00
CA LYS A 180 -17.78 1.83 2.53
C LYS A 180 -17.44 0.43 2.00
N VAL A 181 -17.16 0.31 0.71
CA VAL A 181 -16.80 -0.98 0.10
C VAL A 181 -15.54 -1.57 0.74
N ILE A 182 -14.52 -0.75 0.93
CA ILE A 182 -13.27 -1.20 1.56
C ILE A 182 -13.51 -1.58 3.03
N CYS A 183 -14.22 -0.75 3.78
CA CYS A 183 -14.51 -1.02 5.19
C CYS A 183 -15.37 -2.29 5.36
N GLU A 184 -16.37 -2.50 4.52
CA GLU A 184 -17.20 -3.70 4.56
C GLU A 184 -16.39 -4.97 4.32
N LYS A 185 -15.51 -4.95 3.33
CA LYS A 185 -14.62 -6.08 3.07
C LYS A 185 -13.70 -6.35 4.26
N SER A 186 -13.13 -5.30 4.84
CA SER A 186 -12.26 -5.41 6.01
C SER A 186 -13.00 -5.96 7.24
N ILE A 187 -14.23 -5.55 7.44
CA ILE A 187 -15.08 -6.03 8.54
C ILE A 187 -15.41 -7.53 8.35
N LEU A 188 -15.72 -7.94 7.12
CA LEU A 188 -15.95 -9.35 6.82
C LEU A 188 -14.69 -10.19 7.08
N ALA A 189 -13.52 -9.69 6.72
CA ALA A 189 -12.24 -10.34 6.99
C ALA A 189 -12.00 -10.48 8.49
N GLN A 190 -12.27 -9.44 9.27
CA GLN A 190 -12.16 -9.47 10.73
C GLN A 190 -13.08 -10.54 11.35
N ARG A 191 -14.32 -10.58 10.91
CA ARG A 191 -15.31 -11.55 11.41
C ARG A 191 -14.92 -12.99 11.08
N ALA A 192 -14.44 -13.23 9.87
CA ALA A 192 -13.97 -14.54 9.45
C ALA A 192 -12.78 -15.00 10.29
N ARG A 193 -11.84 -14.09 10.55
CA ARG A 193 -10.67 -14.35 11.38
C ARG A 193 -11.06 -14.64 12.85
N ALA A 194 -12.01 -13.86 13.39
CA ALA A 194 -12.53 -14.07 14.75
C ALA A 194 -13.27 -15.41 14.88
N ALA A 195 -14.07 -15.79 13.88
CA ALA A 195 -14.77 -17.07 13.86
C ALA A 195 -13.79 -18.25 13.78
N ALA A 196 -12.75 -18.15 12.96
CA ALA A 196 -11.70 -19.16 12.85
C ALA A 196 -10.93 -19.34 14.16
N ARG A 197 -10.70 -18.25 14.88
CA ARG A 197 -10.05 -18.28 16.19
C ARG A 197 -10.92 -18.99 17.24
N LYS A 198 -12.22 -18.69 17.25
CA LYS A 198 -13.18 -19.34 18.15
C LYS A 198 -13.29 -20.86 17.89
N ALA A 199 -13.20 -21.30 16.66
CA ALA A 199 -13.26 -22.70 16.29
C ALA A 199 -12.04 -23.50 16.72
N ARG A 200 -10.92 -22.85 17.07
CA ARG A 200 -9.70 -23.51 17.57
C ARG A 200 -9.67 -23.65 19.07
N ASP A 201 -10.42 -22.83 19.78
CA ASP A 201 -10.54 -22.86 21.22
C ASP A 201 -11.71 -23.77 21.63
#